data_b7590f24183f18ee252ad48d2887b58e
#
_entry.id   b7590f24183f18ee252ad48d2887b58e
#
_cell.length_a   1.000
_cell.length_b   1.000
_cell.length_c   1.000
_cell.angle_alpha   90.00
_cell.angle_beta   90.00
_cell.angle_gamma   90.00
#
_symmetry.space_group_name_H-M   'P 1'
#
loop_
_entity.id
_entity.type
_entity.pdbx_description
1 polymer ?
#
loop_
_entity_poly.entity_id
_entity_poly.type
_entity_poly.pdbx_seq_one_letter_code
_entity_poly.pdbx_strand_id
1 'polypeptide(L)'
;SCVSCQTTPPLQMGESLDAFQSTESALCGQNKRHHQHVVDFFTRQALDALSPSNWPATNAEAHHRARATGGTSLLAGYQNFTKDLQKHRHAPPDADPQTLEPLTFEVGKDVAATPGKVVFRNHLIELIQYTPTTDKVYPEPLLIVPSCIMKYYILDLSPANSMVRYLVGQGYTVFIVSWRNPDASDRDLGMQDYLRPGVMEAMAAVKERTQAPRVHAMGYGLPPGRFGKAVLT
;
A
#
# COMPACT_ATOMS: atom_id res chain seq x y z
N SER A 1 7.98 25.30 -41.65
CA SER A 1 8.75 25.75 -40.50
C SER A 1 7.91 25.53 -39.24
N CYS A 2 8.10 24.35 -38.62
CA CYS A 2 7.50 23.99 -37.36
C CYS A 2 8.24 24.73 -36.24
N VAL A 3 7.54 25.62 -35.54
CA VAL A 3 7.99 26.16 -34.26
C VAL A 3 7.73 25.07 -33.25
N SER A 4 8.77 24.39 -32.80
CA SER A 4 8.73 23.47 -31.68
C SER A 4 8.34 24.24 -30.42
N CYS A 5 7.14 24.02 -29.92
CA CYS A 5 6.73 24.43 -28.60
C CYS A 5 7.57 23.64 -27.60
N GLN A 6 8.69 24.20 -27.15
CA GLN A 6 9.42 23.72 -26.01
C GLN A 6 8.51 23.96 -24.79
N THR A 7 7.88 22.89 -24.32
CA THR A 7 7.25 22.88 -23.01
C THR A 7 8.35 23.13 -21.98
N THR A 8 8.34 24.29 -21.39
CA THR A 8 9.16 24.61 -20.22
C THR A 8 8.86 23.53 -19.17
N PRO A 9 9.87 22.81 -18.67
CA PRO A 9 9.63 21.87 -17.59
C PRO A 9 9.02 22.62 -16.41
N PRO A 10 8.12 22.01 -15.63
CA PRO A 10 7.61 22.63 -14.43
C PRO A 10 8.81 23.02 -13.57
N LEU A 11 8.82 24.26 -13.08
CA LEU A 11 9.81 24.76 -12.14
C LEU A 11 9.97 23.72 -11.03
N GLN A 12 11.11 23.08 -11.03
CA GLN A 12 11.44 22.09 -10.00
C GLN A 12 11.61 22.88 -8.70
N MET A 13 10.65 22.78 -7.81
CA MET A 13 10.73 23.38 -6.46
C MET A 13 11.97 22.91 -5.67
N GLY A 14 12.65 21.86 -6.13
CA GLY A 14 13.93 21.40 -5.62
C GLY A 14 15.04 22.47 -5.68
N GLU A 15 15.16 23.23 -6.78
CA GLU A 15 16.21 24.26 -6.93
C GLU A 15 16.01 25.43 -5.95
N SER A 16 14.77 25.80 -5.68
CA SER A 16 14.48 26.84 -4.67
C SER A 16 14.74 26.35 -3.24
N LEU A 17 14.56 25.07 -2.98
CA LEU A 17 14.85 24.45 -1.69
C LEU A 17 16.35 24.41 -1.41
N ASP A 18 17.14 24.04 -2.41
CA ASP A 18 18.60 23.96 -2.30
C ASP A 18 19.22 25.35 -2.11
N ALA A 19 18.67 26.37 -2.77
CA ALA A 19 19.06 27.77 -2.55
C ALA A 19 18.71 28.28 -1.15
N PHE A 20 17.55 27.86 -0.60
CA PHE A 20 17.13 28.20 0.76
C PHE A 20 17.98 27.49 1.80
N GLN A 21 18.26 26.20 1.62
CA GLN A 21 19.13 25.38 2.50
C GLN A 21 20.57 25.91 2.54
N SER A 22 21.11 26.36 1.40
CA SER A 22 22.45 26.93 1.35
C SER A 22 22.56 28.25 2.11
N THR A 23 21.48 29.05 2.13
CA THR A 23 21.43 30.32 2.86
C THR A 23 21.28 30.10 4.37
N GLU A 24 20.50 29.11 4.81
CA GLU A 24 20.36 28.75 6.23
C GLU A 24 21.63 28.14 6.80
N SER A 25 22.33 27.33 6.03
CA SER A 25 23.61 26.72 6.44
C SER A 25 24.69 27.75 6.73
N ALA A 26 24.63 28.91 6.04
CA ALA A 26 25.54 30.02 6.27
C ALA A 26 25.23 30.80 7.55
N LEU A 27 24.00 30.76 8.04
CA LEU A 27 23.52 31.54 9.20
C LEU A 27 23.55 30.78 10.53
N CYS A 28 23.66 29.45 10.51
CA CYS A 28 23.56 28.60 11.70
C CYS A 28 24.87 27.87 12.01
N GLY A 29 25.54 28.26 13.09
CA GLY A 29 26.72 27.58 13.61
C GLY A 29 26.49 26.11 14.04
N GLN A 30 27.57 25.34 14.12
CA GLN A 30 27.67 23.88 14.16
C GLN A 30 26.83 23.10 15.20
N ASN A 31 26.15 23.74 16.13
CA ASN A 31 25.39 23.04 17.19
C ASN A 31 23.93 22.74 16.84
N LYS A 32 23.51 22.86 15.57
CA LYS A 32 22.09 22.92 15.21
C LYS A 32 21.65 21.93 14.14
N ARG A 33 22.40 20.88 13.86
CA ARG A 33 22.01 19.87 12.84
C ARG A 33 20.58 19.31 13.06
N HIS A 34 20.22 19.06 14.31
CA HIS A 34 18.87 18.58 14.62
C HIS A 34 17.80 19.63 14.28
N HIS A 35 18.03 20.90 14.66
CA HIS A 35 17.11 21.98 14.35
C HIS A 35 17.02 22.27 12.84
N GLN A 36 18.14 22.13 12.12
CA GLN A 36 18.14 22.23 10.66
C GLN A 36 17.25 21.16 10.03
N HIS A 37 17.40 19.90 10.44
CA HIS A 37 16.53 18.81 9.92
C HIS A 37 15.04 19.04 10.22
N VAL A 38 14.71 19.57 11.39
CA VAL A 38 13.34 19.90 11.76
C VAL A 38 12.80 21.04 10.87
N VAL A 39 13.57 22.10 10.70
CA VAL A 39 13.18 23.23 9.83
C VAL A 39 13.06 22.77 8.38
N ASP A 40 14.04 22.03 7.86
CA ASP A 40 14.00 21.47 6.50
C ASP A 40 12.75 20.61 6.29
N PHE A 41 12.43 19.76 7.26
CA PHE A 41 11.24 18.91 7.19
C PHE A 41 9.95 19.74 7.10
N PHE A 42 9.75 20.69 8.02
CA PHE A 42 8.54 21.51 8.02
C PHE A 42 8.46 22.45 6.82
N THR A 43 9.59 23.01 6.39
CA THR A 43 9.66 23.85 5.19
C THR A 43 9.28 23.03 3.94
N ARG A 44 9.80 21.84 3.81
CA ARG A 44 9.45 20.93 2.71
C ARG A 44 7.97 20.58 2.72
N GLN A 45 7.40 20.24 3.88
CA GLN A 45 5.96 19.99 4.02
C GLN A 45 5.11 21.20 3.62
N ALA A 46 5.53 22.41 4.05
CA ALA A 46 4.82 23.62 3.67
C ALA A 46 4.88 23.93 2.17
N LEU A 47 6.07 23.74 1.55
CA LEU A 47 6.24 23.90 0.11
C LEU A 47 5.46 22.86 -0.69
N ASP A 48 5.43 21.62 -0.22
CA ASP A 48 4.64 20.56 -0.84
C ASP A 48 3.14 20.88 -0.77
N ALA A 49 2.67 21.38 0.38
CA ALA A 49 1.26 21.80 0.54
C ALA A 49 0.89 22.96 -0.38
N LEU A 50 1.81 23.91 -0.59
CA LEU A 50 1.64 25.08 -1.47
C LEU A 50 1.95 24.78 -2.94
N SER A 51 2.32 23.55 -3.27
CA SER A 51 2.66 23.17 -4.64
C SER A 51 1.55 23.53 -5.63
N PRO A 52 1.90 24.13 -6.78
CA PRO A 52 0.92 24.44 -7.83
C PRO A 52 0.10 23.22 -8.29
N SER A 53 0.65 22.01 -8.19
CA SER A 53 -0.06 20.77 -8.51
C SER A 53 -1.25 20.48 -7.59
N ASN A 54 -1.29 21.04 -6.39
CA ASN A 54 -2.38 20.84 -5.43
C ASN A 54 -3.59 21.76 -5.67
N TRP A 55 -3.43 22.76 -6.53
CA TRP A 55 -4.47 23.74 -6.78
C TRP A 55 -5.07 23.53 -8.18
N PRO A 56 -6.39 23.36 -8.31
CA PRO A 56 -7.03 23.13 -9.61
C PRO A 56 -6.71 24.20 -10.68
N ALA A 57 -6.56 25.45 -10.23
CA ALA A 57 -6.26 26.59 -11.12
C ALA A 57 -4.83 26.60 -11.67
N THR A 58 -3.89 25.96 -10.99
CA THR A 58 -2.46 25.96 -11.36
C THR A 58 -1.93 24.58 -11.73
N ASN A 59 -2.74 23.52 -11.58
CA ASN A 59 -2.37 22.16 -11.93
C ASN A 59 -2.40 21.97 -13.44
N ALA A 60 -1.20 21.85 -14.04
CA ALA A 60 -1.03 21.71 -15.49
C ALA A 60 -1.68 20.41 -16.04
N GLU A 61 -1.64 19.32 -15.28
CA GLU A 61 -2.27 18.05 -15.66
C GLU A 61 -3.79 18.16 -15.68
N ALA A 62 -4.38 18.81 -14.66
CA ALA A 62 -5.82 19.07 -14.61
C ALA A 62 -6.28 19.91 -15.81
N HIS A 63 -5.50 20.95 -16.18
CA HIS A 63 -5.79 21.77 -17.36
C HIS A 63 -5.65 20.97 -18.67
N HIS A 64 -4.62 20.15 -18.79
CA HIS A 64 -4.44 19.31 -19.97
C HIS A 64 -5.62 18.34 -20.12
N ARG A 65 -6.03 17.68 -19.03
CA ARG A 65 -7.16 16.76 -19.00
C ARG A 65 -8.49 17.48 -19.30
N ALA A 66 -8.69 18.68 -18.75
CA ALA A 66 -9.87 19.48 -19.03
C ALA A 66 -9.99 19.85 -20.52
N ARG A 67 -8.87 20.23 -21.16
CA ARG A 67 -8.83 20.51 -22.61
C ARG A 67 -9.12 19.25 -23.44
N ALA A 68 -8.46 18.13 -23.09
CA ALA A 68 -8.65 16.86 -23.81
C ALA A 68 -10.10 16.32 -23.73
N THR A 69 -10.79 16.61 -22.64
CA THR A 69 -12.17 16.14 -22.40
C THR A 69 -13.24 17.21 -22.70
N GLY A 70 -12.87 18.34 -23.30
CA GLY A 70 -13.81 19.43 -23.53
C GLY A 70 -14.48 19.98 -22.27
N GLY A 71 -13.81 19.91 -21.11
CA GLY A 71 -14.30 20.40 -19.83
C GLY A 71 -15.11 19.40 -19.01
N THR A 72 -15.48 18.25 -19.56
CA THR A 72 -16.33 17.27 -18.85
C THR A 72 -15.67 16.71 -17.59
N SER A 73 -14.34 16.64 -17.55
CA SER A 73 -13.58 16.22 -16.36
C SER A 73 -13.76 17.19 -15.18
N LEU A 74 -13.88 18.49 -15.43
CA LEU A 74 -14.12 19.50 -14.39
C LEU A 74 -15.53 19.37 -13.83
N LEU A 75 -16.53 19.13 -14.71
CA LEU A 75 -17.90 18.90 -14.29
C LEU A 75 -18.04 17.65 -13.43
N ALA A 76 -17.39 16.55 -13.82
CA ALA A 76 -17.36 15.33 -13.02
C ALA A 76 -16.67 15.54 -11.67
N GLY A 77 -15.57 16.29 -11.63
CA GLY A 77 -14.88 16.68 -10.40
C GLY A 77 -15.79 17.50 -9.46
N TYR A 78 -16.50 18.48 -10.00
CA TYR A 78 -17.45 19.27 -9.22
C TYR A 78 -18.61 18.41 -8.67
N GLN A 79 -19.14 17.50 -9.46
CA GLN A 79 -20.20 16.58 -9.02
C GLN A 79 -19.70 15.68 -7.87
N ASN A 80 -18.48 15.16 -7.95
CA ASN A 80 -17.89 14.36 -6.90
C ASN A 80 -17.70 15.18 -5.63
N PHE A 81 -17.16 16.40 -5.77
CA PHE A 81 -16.99 17.33 -4.64
C PHE A 81 -18.31 17.63 -3.92
N THR A 82 -19.39 17.90 -4.68
CA THR A 82 -20.70 18.18 -4.08
C THR A 82 -21.29 16.95 -3.37
N LYS A 83 -21.09 15.74 -3.91
CA LYS A 83 -21.49 14.49 -3.25
C LYS A 83 -20.72 14.28 -1.93
N ASP A 84 -19.42 14.50 -1.93
CA ASP A 84 -18.60 14.35 -0.75
C ASP A 84 -18.97 15.38 0.31
N LEU A 85 -19.22 16.64 -0.09
CA LEU A 85 -19.66 17.69 0.81
C LEU A 85 -21.03 17.38 1.45
N GLN A 86 -21.95 16.77 0.68
CA GLN A 86 -23.26 16.35 1.21
C GLN A 86 -23.12 15.20 2.20
N LYS A 87 -22.24 14.22 1.94
CA LYS A 87 -21.94 13.15 2.88
C LYS A 87 -21.42 13.68 4.21
N HIS A 88 -20.46 14.62 4.18
CA HIS A 88 -19.90 15.22 5.38
C HIS A 88 -20.88 16.09 6.16
N ARG A 89 -21.84 16.74 5.49
CA ARG A 89 -22.85 17.57 6.17
C ARG A 89 -23.93 16.75 6.91
N HIS A 90 -24.16 15.51 6.48
CA HIS A 90 -25.18 14.65 7.08
C HIS A 90 -24.59 13.62 8.06
N ALA A 91 -23.26 13.52 8.16
CA ALA A 91 -22.62 12.69 9.16
C ALA A 91 -22.61 13.46 10.50
N PRO A 92 -23.27 12.97 11.56
CA PRO A 92 -23.13 13.55 12.88
C PRO A 92 -21.67 13.49 13.32
N PRO A 93 -21.17 14.49 14.13
CA PRO A 93 -19.76 14.53 14.55
C PRO A 93 -19.30 13.29 15.30
N ASP A 94 -20.23 12.54 15.89
CA ASP A 94 -20.01 11.32 16.64
C ASP A 94 -20.51 10.07 15.91
N ALA A 95 -20.70 10.14 14.59
CA ALA A 95 -21.11 8.97 13.80
C ALA A 95 -20.05 7.87 13.94
N ASP A 96 -20.44 6.77 14.53
CA ASP A 96 -19.66 5.55 14.50
C ASP A 96 -19.31 5.24 13.02
N PRO A 97 -18.03 5.04 12.68
CA PRO A 97 -17.65 4.66 11.33
C PRO A 97 -18.42 3.46 10.76
N GLN A 98 -19.04 2.66 11.62
CA GLN A 98 -19.91 1.54 11.26
C GLN A 98 -21.31 1.97 10.80
N THR A 99 -21.75 3.21 11.07
CA THR A 99 -23.04 3.75 10.63
C THR A 99 -22.97 4.52 9.30
N LEU A 100 -21.77 4.78 8.80
CA LEU A 100 -21.58 5.23 7.42
C LEU A 100 -22.09 4.11 6.50
N GLU A 101 -22.93 4.47 5.53
CA GLU A 101 -23.42 3.51 4.53
C GLU A 101 -22.31 2.55 4.14
N PRO A 102 -22.48 1.23 4.34
CA PRO A 102 -21.43 0.30 4.05
C PRO A 102 -20.97 0.50 2.63
N LEU A 103 -19.70 0.81 2.43
CA LEU A 103 -19.11 0.70 1.11
C LEU A 103 -19.50 -0.68 0.63
N THR A 104 -20.27 -0.75 -0.44
CA THR A 104 -20.84 -1.99 -0.97
C THR A 104 -19.77 -2.86 -1.64
N PHE A 105 -18.66 -3.09 -0.94
CA PHE A 105 -17.62 -4.04 -1.36
C PHE A 105 -17.96 -5.42 -0.79
N GLU A 106 -18.20 -6.35 -1.68
CA GLU A 106 -18.43 -7.74 -1.35
C GLU A 106 -17.09 -8.48 -1.32
N VAL A 107 -16.74 -9.01 -0.14
CA VAL A 107 -15.52 -9.81 0.02
C VAL A 107 -15.65 -11.10 -0.79
N GLY A 108 -14.63 -11.41 -1.57
CA GLY A 108 -14.63 -12.54 -2.51
C GLY A 108 -15.11 -12.18 -3.92
N LYS A 109 -15.61 -10.95 -4.13
CA LYS A 109 -16.05 -10.45 -5.42
C LYS A 109 -15.38 -9.16 -5.82
N ASP A 110 -15.49 -8.13 -4.99
CA ASP A 110 -14.89 -6.81 -5.22
C ASP A 110 -13.51 -6.70 -4.61
N VAL A 111 -13.32 -7.25 -3.40
CA VAL A 111 -12.05 -7.37 -2.69
C VAL A 111 -11.78 -8.84 -2.35
N ALA A 112 -10.53 -9.23 -2.25
CA ALA A 112 -10.12 -10.62 -2.05
C ALA A 112 -10.76 -11.55 -3.09
N ALA A 113 -10.81 -11.09 -4.35
CA ALA A 113 -11.58 -11.74 -5.42
C ALA A 113 -10.91 -12.99 -6.00
N THR A 114 -9.62 -13.21 -5.70
CA THR A 114 -8.90 -14.39 -6.20
C THR A 114 -9.33 -15.63 -5.41
N PRO A 115 -9.84 -16.68 -6.08
CA PRO A 115 -10.33 -17.88 -5.41
C PRO A 115 -9.23 -18.58 -4.60
N GLY A 116 -9.52 -18.91 -3.35
CA GLY A 116 -8.61 -19.61 -2.45
C GLY A 116 -9.35 -20.35 -1.34
N LYS A 117 -8.61 -21.15 -0.58
CA LYS A 117 -9.14 -21.90 0.57
C LYS A 117 -8.17 -21.80 1.74
N VAL A 118 -8.69 -21.69 2.94
CA VAL A 118 -7.91 -21.86 4.16
C VAL A 118 -7.48 -23.32 4.27
N VAL A 119 -6.18 -23.55 4.33
CA VAL A 119 -5.58 -24.90 4.34
C VAL A 119 -4.92 -25.25 5.66
N PHE A 120 -4.63 -24.25 6.49
CA PHE A 120 -4.10 -24.40 7.84
C PHE A 120 -4.61 -23.26 8.71
N ARG A 121 -4.82 -23.51 10.01
CA ARG A 121 -5.25 -22.50 10.98
C ARG A 121 -4.65 -22.82 12.35
N ASN A 122 -4.19 -21.80 13.04
CA ASN A 122 -3.87 -21.86 14.47
C ASN A 122 -4.41 -20.62 15.19
N HIS A 123 -3.93 -20.35 16.40
CA HIS A 123 -4.38 -19.18 17.18
C HIS A 123 -4.11 -17.83 16.50
N LEU A 124 -2.99 -17.69 15.81
CA LEU A 124 -2.52 -16.41 15.24
C LEU A 124 -2.81 -16.24 13.77
N ILE A 125 -2.89 -17.32 13.00
CA ILE A 125 -2.95 -17.26 11.54
C ILE A 125 -3.98 -18.20 10.92
N GLU A 126 -4.45 -17.80 9.77
CA GLU A 126 -5.01 -18.66 8.75
C GLU A 126 -4.11 -18.64 7.52
N LEU A 127 -3.77 -19.81 7.01
CA LEU A 127 -3.00 -19.94 5.77
C LEU A 127 -3.95 -20.19 4.61
N ILE A 128 -3.97 -19.29 3.66
CA ILE A 128 -4.81 -19.36 2.46
C ILE A 128 -3.97 -19.88 1.30
N GLN A 129 -4.42 -20.93 0.64
CA GLN A 129 -3.89 -21.40 -0.64
C GLN A 129 -4.80 -20.94 -1.76
N TYR A 130 -4.26 -20.26 -2.74
CA TYR A 130 -5.02 -19.84 -3.91
C TYR A 130 -5.14 -20.94 -4.95
N THR A 131 -6.27 -20.95 -5.65
CA THR A 131 -6.55 -21.95 -6.69
C THR A 131 -5.70 -21.67 -7.93
N PRO A 132 -4.95 -22.64 -8.45
CA PRO A 132 -4.20 -22.47 -9.69
C PRO A 132 -5.12 -22.13 -10.86
N THR A 133 -4.66 -21.25 -11.74
CA THR A 133 -5.36 -20.88 -12.98
C THR A 133 -4.65 -21.41 -14.24
N THR A 134 -3.53 -22.08 -14.06
CA THR A 134 -2.72 -22.68 -15.13
C THR A 134 -2.74 -24.21 -15.02
N ASP A 135 -2.63 -24.91 -16.15
CA ASP A 135 -2.61 -26.39 -16.20
C ASP A 135 -1.38 -26.99 -15.51
N LYS A 136 -0.30 -26.22 -15.45
CA LYS A 136 0.95 -26.60 -14.80
C LYS A 136 1.41 -25.48 -13.90
N VAL A 137 1.96 -25.85 -12.74
CA VAL A 137 2.51 -24.91 -11.77
C VAL A 137 4.00 -25.21 -11.54
N TYR A 138 4.74 -24.20 -11.11
CA TYR A 138 6.11 -24.37 -10.68
C TYR A 138 6.18 -25.29 -9.45
N PRO A 139 7.23 -26.12 -9.34
CA PRO A 139 7.37 -27.09 -8.23
C PRO A 139 7.59 -26.39 -6.88
N GLU A 140 8.16 -25.20 -6.86
CA GLU A 140 8.46 -24.44 -5.66
C GLU A 140 7.32 -23.45 -5.38
N PRO A 141 6.58 -23.59 -4.25
CA PRO A 141 5.50 -22.70 -3.89
C PRO A 141 6.03 -21.38 -3.35
N LEU A 142 5.18 -20.35 -3.42
CA LEU A 142 5.42 -19.02 -2.88
C LEU A 142 4.55 -18.77 -1.65
N LEU A 143 5.17 -18.52 -0.51
CA LEU A 143 4.52 -18.09 0.72
C LEU A 143 4.65 -16.57 0.88
N ILE A 144 3.53 -15.87 0.92
CA ILE A 144 3.46 -14.44 1.19
C ILE A 144 3.15 -14.22 2.67
N VAL A 145 3.98 -13.45 3.34
CA VAL A 145 3.83 -13.07 4.75
C VAL A 145 3.63 -11.55 4.83
N PRO A 146 2.38 -11.06 4.87
CA PRO A 146 2.12 -9.65 5.07
C PRO A 146 2.48 -9.21 6.50
N SER A 147 2.61 -7.91 6.73
CA SER A 147 2.74 -7.37 8.08
C SER A 147 1.57 -7.82 8.97
N CYS A 148 1.85 -8.12 10.24
CA CYS A 148 0.84 -8.53 11.21
C CYS A 148 -0.23 -7.46 11.50
N ILE A 149 0.02 -6.21 11.13
CA ILE A 149 -0.94 -5.10 11.24
C ILE A 149 -1.75 -4.89 9.95
N MET A 150 -1.45 -5.63 8.87
CA MET A 150 -2.11 -5.49 7.58
C MET A 150 -3.06 -6.64 7.31
N LYS A 151 -4.08 -6.36 6.51
CA LYS A 151 -4.98 -7.39 6.00
C LYS A 151 -4.36 -8.10 4.80
N TYR A 152 -4.51 -9.42 4.72
CA TYR A 152 -3.96 -10.23 3.62
C TYR A 152 -4.41 -9.74 2.24
N TYR A 153 -5.66 -9.26 2.13
CA TYR A 153 -6.25 -8.84 0.87
C TYR A 153 -5.71 -7.50 0.32
N ILE A 154 -4.78 -6.84 1.00
CA ILE A 154 -4.12 -5.66 0.43
C ILE A 154 -3.36 -5.98 -0.87
N LEU A 155 -2.95 -7.23 -1.03
CA LEU A 155 -2.33 -7.75 -2.26
C LEU A 155 -3.36 -8.36 -3.23
N ASP A 156 -4.64 -8.27 -2.91
CA ASP A 156 -5.76 -8.78 -3.71
C ASP A 156 -6.97 -7.84 -3.60
N LEU A 157 -6.73 -6.52 -3.83
CA LEU A 157 -7.71 -5.46 -3.60
C LEU A 157 -8.85 -5.46 -4.60
N SER A 158 -8.58 -5.84 -5.84
CA SER A 158 -9.62 -5.93 -6.87
C SER A 158 -9.16 -6.84 -7.99
N PRO A 159 -10.07 -7.31 -8.87
CA PRO A 159 -9.69 -8.14 -10.01
C PRO A 159 -8.62 -7.53 -10.93
N ALA A 160 -8.55 -6.19 -11.02
CA ALA A 160 -7.57 -5.48 -11.82
C ALA A 160 -6.27 -5.17 -11.04
N ASN A 161 -6.36 -5.05 -9.70
CA ASN A 161 -5.25 -4.69 -8.81
C ASN A 161 -4.99 -5.83 -7.83
N SER A 162 -4.55 -6.98 -8.33
CA SER A 162 -4.23 -8.15 -7.54
C SER A 162 -2.88 -8.71 -7.94
N MET A 163 -1.91 -8.60 -7.04
CA MET A 163 -0.61 -9.25 -7.15
C MET A 163 -0.76 -10.78 -7.05
N VAL A 164 -1.65 -11.24 -6.19
CA VAL A 164 -1.94 -12.65 -6.01
C VAL A 164 -2.44 -13.27 -7.32
N ARG A 165 -3.43 -12.65 -7.94
CA ARG A 165 -3.99 -13.10 -9.23
C ARG A 165 -2.92 -13.13 -10.33
N TYR A 166 -2.06 -12.11 -10.36
CA TYR A 166 -0.94 -12.08 -11.30
C TYR A 166 -0.02 -13.27 -11.09
N LEU A 167 0.43 -13.54 -9.87
CA LEU A 167 1.36 -14.62 -9.55
C LEU A 167 0.75 -16.00 -9.86
N VAL A 168 -0.51 -16.22 -9.50
CA VAL A 168 -1.23 -17.46 -9.83
C VAL A 168 -1.35 -17.63 -11.35
N GLY A 169 -1.62 -16.55 -12.08
CA GLY A 169 -1.65 -16.54 -13.55
C GLY A 169 -0.30 -16.82 -14.21
N GLN A 170 0.81 -16.58 -13.50
CA GLN A 170 2.17 -16.92 -13.94
C GLN A 170 2.56 -18.38 -13.60
N GLY A 171 1.66 -19.17 -13.02
CA GLY A 171 1.90 -20.57 -12.70
C GLY A 171 2.55 -20.82 -11.33
N TYR A 172 2.52 -19.85 -10.42
CA TYR A 172 2.96 -20.06 -9.05
C TYR A 172 1.85 -20.66 -8.19
N THR A 173 2.21 -21.63 -7.33
CA THR A 173 1.34 -22.05 -6.22
C THR A 173 1.51 -21.04 -5.10
N VAL A 174 0.51 -20.19 -4.88
CA VAL A 174 0.61 -19.07 -3.96
C VAL A 174 -0.13 -19.38 -2.67
N PHE A 175 0.56 -19.14 -1.55
CA PHE A 175 0.01 -19.15 -0.21
C PHE A 175 0.17 -17.77 0.42
N ILE A 176 -0.79 -17.35 1.25
CA ILE A 176 -0.70 -16.11 2.01
C ILE A 176 -1.12 -16.34 3.46
N VAL A 177 -0.41 -15.70 4.37
CA VAL A 177 -0.77 -15.65 5.77
C VAL A 177 -1.82 -14.57 6.01
N SER A 178 -2.94 -14.95 6.59
CA SER A 178 -3.94 -14.03 7.14
C SER A 178 -3.78 -14.00 8.65
N TRP A 179 -3.36 -12.85 9.18
CA TRP A 179 -3.19 -12.66 10.61
C TRP A 179 -4.53 -12.42 11.30
N ARG A 180 -4.74 -13.05 12.44
CA ARG A 180 -5.87 -12.75 13.33
C ARG A 180 -5.73 -11.31 13.85
N ASN A 181 -6.85 -10.63 14.02
CA ASN A 181 -6.83 -9.37 14.75
C ASN A 181 -6.52 -9.65 16.23
N PRO A 182 -5.47 -9.03 16.79
CA PRO A 182 -5.15 -9.22 18.20
C PRO A 182 -6.27 -8.66 19.09
N ASP A 183 -6.49 -9.31 20.21
CA ASP A 183 -7.38 -8.84 21.27
C ASP A 183 -6.63 -8.71 22.61
N ALA A 184 -7.37 -8.41 23.69
CA ALA A 184 -6.77 -8.20 24.99
C ALA A 184 -6.02 -9.44 25.55
N SER A 185 -6.34 -10.64 25.08
CA SER A 185 -5.65 -11.88 25.47
C SER A 185 -4.28 -12.03 24.82
N ASP A 186 -4.03 -11.30 23.75
CA ASP A 186 -2.78 -11.35 22.97
C ASP A 186 -1.74 -10.30 23.40
N ARG A 187 -2.02 -9.49 24.44
CA ARG A 187 -1.18 -8.38 24.88
C ARG A 187 0.26 -8.76 25.23
N ASP A 188 0.47 -10.01 25.64
CA ASP A 188 1.77 -10.51 26.07
C ASP A 188 2.55 -11.21 24.92
N LEU A 189 1.94 -11.27 23.71
CA LEU A 189 2.59 -11.83 22.52
C LEU A 189 3.71 -10.92 22.02
N GLY A 190 4.92 -11.48 21.95
CA GLY A 190 6.08 -10.80 21.41
C GLY A 190 6.40 -11.20 19.98
N MET A 191 7.47 -10.63 19.44
CA MET A 191 7.92 -10.91 18.07
C MET A 191 8.24 -12.41 17.84
N GLN A 192 8.67 -13.12 18.86
CA GLN A 192 8.95 -14.56 18.77
C GLN A 192 7.69 -15.40 18.55
N ASP A 193 6.57 -14.95 19.13
CA ASP A 193 5.28 -15.61 18.99
C ASP A 193 4.72 -15.40 17.58
N TYR A 194 4.95 -14.23 16.98
CA TYR A 194 4.62 -14.01 15.57
C TYR A 194 5.54 -14.79 14.63
N LEU A 195 6.79 -14.99 14.99
CA LEU A 195 7.74 -15.74 14.15
C LEU A 195 7.44 -17.26 14.18
N ARG A 196 7.35 -17.87 15.37
CA ARG A 196 7.23 -19.32 15.49
C ARG A 196 5.87 -19.85 15.07
N PRO A 197 4.76 -19.59 15.81
CA PRO A 197 3.44 -20.06 15.40
C PRO A 197 2.87 -19.29 14.19
N GLY A 198 3.41 -18.14 13.84
CA GLY A 198 3.02 -17.41 12.64
C GLY A 198 3.74 -17.93 11.40
N VAL A 199 4.98 -17.48 11.20
CA VAL A 199 5.71 -17.70 9.95
C VAL A 199 6.22 -19.13 9.80
N MET A 200 6.83 -19.68 10.86
CA MET A 200 7.47 -21.00 10.78
C MET A 200 6.46 -22.14 10.63
N GLU A 201 5.31 -22.07 11.35
CA GLU A 201 4.24 -23.06 11.19
C GLU A 201 3.57 -22.94 9.82
N ALA A 202 3.36 -21.71 9.31
CA ALA A 202 2.86 -21.52 7.95
C ALA A 202 3.79 -22.17 6.91
N MET A 203 5.09 -21.99 7.06
CA MET A 203 6.08 -22.58 6.17
C MET A 203 6.10 -24.10 6.26
N ALA A 204 6.00 -24.67 7.46
CA ALA A 204 5.91 -26.11 7.68
C ALA A 204 4.65 -26.67 7.01
N ALA A 205 3.50 -26.02 7.19
CA ALA A 205 2.25 -26.41 6.55
C ALA A 205 2.32 -26.36 5.01
N VAL A 206 3.00 -25.36 4.44
CA VAL A 206 3.23 -25.30 2.98
C VAL A 206 4.10 -26.45 2.52
N LYS A 207 5.22 -26.75 3.20
CA LYS A 207 6.11 -27.86 2.87
C LYS A 207 5.39 -29.21 2.96
N GLU A 208 4.65 -29.43 4.03
CA GLU A 208 3.87 -30.66 4.21
C GLU A 208 2.84 -30.86 3.09
N ARG A 209 2.13 -29.78 2.72
CA ARG A 209 1.08 -29.87 1.72
C ARG A 209 1.58 -30.01 0.30
N THR A 210 2.70 -29.38 -0.04
CA THR A 210 3.24 -29.37 -1.40
C THR A 210 4.31 -30.43 -1.63
N GLN A 211 4.88 -30.99 -0.56
CA GLN A 211 6.04 -31.88 -0.58
C GLN A 211 7.24 -31.28 -1.34
N ALA A 212 7.24 -29.93 -1.46
CA ALA A 212 8.29 -29.22 -2.17
C ALA A 212 9.59 -29.16 -1.32
N PRO A 213 10.76 -29.38 -1.94
CA PRO A 213 12.03 -29.30 -1.22
C PRO A 213 12.35 -27.87 -0.76
N ARG A 214 11.82 -26.87 -1.47
CA ARG A 214 12.03 -25.45 -1.19
C ARG A 214 10.71 -24.69 -1.24
N VAL A 215 10.61 -23.64 -0.42
CA VAL A 215 9.51 -22.70 -0.40
C VAL A 215 10.08 -21.29 -0.54
N HIS A 216 9.64 -20.55 -1.54
CA HIS A 216 9.96 -19.13 -1.63
C HIS A 216 9.12 -18.36 -0.63
N ALA A 217 9.74 -17.54 0.18
CA ALA A 217 9.03 -16.68 1.13
C ALA A 217 9.21 -15.20 0.75
N MET A 218 8.09 -14.47 0.72
CA MET A 218 8.07 -13.03 0.47
C MET A 218 7.43 -12.32 1.64
N GLY A 219 8.20 -11.45 2.33
CA GLY A 219 7.69 -10.55 3.35
C GLY A 219 7.23 -9.24 2.73
N TYR A 220 6.07 -8.72 3.15
CA TYR A 220 5.54 -7.44 2.73
C TYR A 220 5.20 -6.57 3.95
N GLY A 221 5.77 -5.34 3.99
CA GLY A 221 5.49 -4.38 5.06
C GLY A 221 6.11 -4.73 6.43
N LEU A 222 7.00 -5.71 6.48
CA LEU A 222 7.79 -5.99 7.69
C LEU A 222 9.00 -5.06 7.73
N PRO A 223 9.40 -4.54 8.91
CA PRO A 223 10.57 -3.69 9.01
C PRO A 223 11.82 -4.44 8.53
N PRO A 224 12.64 -3.83 7.66
CA PRO A 224 13.73 -4.52 6.95
C PRO A 224 14.88 -5.03 7.84
N GLY A 225 14.86 -4.76 9.13
CA GLY A 225 16.01 -4.99 10.00
C GLY A 225 16.22 -6.43 10.51
N ARG A 226 15.21 -7.31 10.50
CA ARG A 226 15.31 -8.64 11.12
C ARG A 226 14.87 -9.84 10.28
N PHE A 227 14.13 -9.61 9.20
CA PHE A 227 13.69 -10.70 8.29
C PHE A 227 14.46 -10.75 6.97
N GLY A 228 15.31 -9.77 6.67
CA GLY A 228 16.02 -9.63 5.40
C GLY A 228 17.09 -10.67 5.09
N LYS A 229 17.24 -11.72 5.89
CA LYS A 229 18.20 -12.82 5.64
C LYS A 229 17.67 -14.22 5.89
N ALA A 230 16.38 -14.40 6.04
CA ALA A 230 15.81 -15.74 6.09
C ALA A 230 15.50 -16.22 4.67
N VAL A 231 16.51 -16.40 3.84
CA VAL A 231 16.47 -17.42 2.79
C VAL A 231 16.60 -18.73 3.53
N LEU A 232 15.48 -19.32 3.89
CA LEU A 232 15.44 -20.64 4.50
C LEU A 232 15.64 -21.66 3.38
N THR A 233 16.87 -22.13 3.24
CA THR A 233 17.19 -23.35 2.48
C THR A 233 16.59 -24.56 3.14
#